data_c2ed0d9959fe9f8ceb9a1b746506cbf3
#
_entry.id   c2ed0d9959fe9f8ceb9a1b746506cbf3
#
_cell.length_a   1.000
_cell.length_b   1.000
_cell.length_c   1.000
_cell.angle_alpha   90.00
_cell.angle_beta   90.00
_cell.angle_gamma   90.00
#
_symmetry.space_group_name_H-M   'P 1'
#
loop_
_entity.id
_entity.type
_entity.pdbx_description
1 polymer ?
#
loop_
_entity_poly.entity_id
_entity_poly.type
_entity_poly.pdbx_seq_one_letter_code
_entity_poly.pdbx_strand_id
1 'polypeptide(L)'
;MEAVARNLPQARGPTSLPREALPLLYEALFRLAEEKGLQVQSLDPGEAAPTGGVRAWRVRLLLEGPYAGVLGYLEGLPGLGKPLWVEAYTLEPVGERGERLALDLVLRVLAP
;
A
#
# COMPACT_ATOMS: atom_id res chain seq x y z
N MET A 1 -8.81 16.59 -27.57
CA MET A 1 -8.62 16.32 -27.05
C MET A 1 -8.40 15.91 -26.56
N GLU A 2 -8.16 16.05 -26.54
CA GLU A 2 -7.71 15.74 -25.88
C GLU A 2 -7.81 15.24 -25.22
N ALA A 3 -8.09 15.43 -25.41
CA ALA A 3 -7.95 15.05 -24.53
C ALA A 3 -8.02 14.24 -24.02
N VAL A 4 -7.93 14.19 -24.19
CA VAL A 4 -7.71 13.60 -23.55
C VAL A 4 -7.25 13.15 -23.06
N ALA A 5 -7.00 13.55 -23.10
CA ALA A 5 -6.31 13.39 -22.48
C ALA A 5 -6.12 13.47 -21.78
N ARG A 6 -6.06 13.58 -22.07
CA ARG A 6 -5.74 13.88 -21.14
C ARG A 6 -5.91 13.35 -20.27
N ASN A 7 -5.88 13.32 -20.19
CA ASN A 7 -5.65 12.92 -19.20
C ASN A 7 -5.40 12.33 -18.72
N LEU A 8 -5.26 12.44 -18.89
CA LEU A 8 -4.72 12.07 -18.40
C LEU A 8 -4.21 12.00 -17.88
N PRO A 9 -4.10 12.17 -17.76
CA PRO A 9 -3.35 12.27 -17.13
C PRO A 9 -3.05 12.20 -16.54
N GLN A 10 -2.84 12.27 -16.45
CA GLN A 10 -2.38 12.44 -15.94
C GLN A 10 -1.84 12.57 -15.54
N ALA A 11 -1.73 12.86 -15.70
CA ALA A 11 -1.10 13.01 -15.21
C ALA A 11 -0.60 13.09 -15.03
N ARG A 12 -0.62 13.22 -15.12
CA ARG A 12 0.19 13.53 -14.52
C ARG A 12 0.84 13.17 -13.20
N GLY A 13 0.99 12.86 -12.76
CA GLY A 13 1.67 12.52 -11.52
C GLY A 13 2.84 11.61 -11.78
N PRO A 14 3.72 11.38 -10.80
CA PRO A 14 4.83 10.48 -11.03
C PRO A 14 4.32 9.08 -11.33
N THR A 15 4.90 8.47 -12.38
CA THR A 15 4.55 7.12 -12.75
C THR A 15 5.41 6.10 -12.03
N SER A 16 6.41 6.56 -11.25
CA SER A 16 7.26 5.69 -10.48
C SER A 16 7.73 6.43 -9.23
N LEU A 17 8.21 5.68 -8.26
CA LEU A 17 8.66 6.24 -6.99
C LEU A 17 10.15 6.00 -6.84
N PRO A 18 10.97 7.05 -6.74
CA PRO A 18 12.40 6.87 -6.53
C PRO A 18 12.68 6.43 -5.10
N ARG A 19 13.86 5.82 -4.91
CA ARG A 19 14.27 5.32 -3.60
C ARG A 19 14.17 6.39 -2.52
N GLU A 20 14.53 7.62 -2.85
CA GLU A 20 14.55 8.72 -1.88
C GLU A 20 13.16 9.06 -1.36
N ALA A 21 12.12 8.71 -2.10
CA ALA A 21 10.75 8.99 -1.71
C ALA A 21 10.11 7.85 -0.93
N LEU A 22 10.79 6.71 -0.80
CA LEU A 22 10.23 5.57 -0.06
C LEU A 22 9.88 5.90 1.39
N PRO A 23 10.73 6.64 2.13
CA PRO A 23 10.34 6.97 3.50
C PRO A 23 9.03 7.75 3.60
N LEU A 24 8.74 8.59 2.63
CA LEU A 24 7.46 9.31 2.61
C LEU A 24 6.30 8.36 2.38
N LEU A 25 6.50 7.34 1.56
CA LEU A 25 5.49 6.32 1.36
C LEU A 25 5.24 5.54 2.65
N TYR A 26 6.31 5.13 3.34
CA TYR A 26 6.16 4.39 4.59
C TYR A 26 5.40 5.23 5.61
N GLU A 27 5.72 6.51 5.69
CA GLU A 27 5.02 7.42 6.59
C GLU A 27 3.53 7.50 6.26
N ALA A 28 3.20 7.56 4.96
CA ALA A 28 1.81 7.60 4.54
C ALA A 28 1.09 6.31 4.90
N LEU A 29 1.76 5.17 4.76
CA LEU A 29 1.18 3.88 5.12
C LEU A 29 0.91 3.79 6.63
N PHE A 30 1.84 4.28 7.44
CA PHE A 30 1.65 4.30 8.89
C PHE A 30 0.50 5.23 9.29
N ARG A 31 0.43 6.40 8.66
CA ARG A 31 -0.62 7.37 8.97
C ARG A 31 -2.00 6.82 8.61
N LEU A 32 -2.09 6.16 7.46
CA LEU A 32 -3.36 5.56 7.08
C LEU A 32 -3.78 4.48 8.07
N ALA A 33 -2.84 3.66 8.54
CA ALA A 33 -3.14 2.64 9.55
C ALA A 33 -3.67 3.30 10.82
N GLU A 34 -3.03 4.37 11.24
CA GLU A 34 -3.46 5.09 12.44
C GLU A 34 -4.86 5.64 12.28
N GLU A 35 -5.17 6.20 11.12
CA GLU A 35 -6.51 6.73 10.85
C GLU A 35 -7.59 5.66 10.91
N LYS A 36 -7.22 4.44 10.56
CA LYS A 36 -8.18 3.33 10.53
C LYS A 36 -8.18 2.51 11.82
N GLY A 37 -7.41 2.94 12.81
CA GLY A 37 -7.38 2.25 14.08
C GLY A 37 -6.61 0.95 14.07
N LEU A 38 -5.66 0.83 13.16
CA LEU A 38 -4.83 -0.37 13.03
C LEU A 38 -3.47 -0.15 13.66
N GLN A 39 -2.88 -1.25 14.12
CA GLN A 39 -1.50 -1.25 14.61
C GLN A 39 -0.62 -1.90 13.57
N VAL A 40 0.47 -1.23 13.21
CA VAL A 40 1.46 -1.81 12.31
C VAL A 40 2.40 -2.65 13.15
N GLN A 41 2.40 -3.96 12.92
CA GLN A 41 3.26 -4.88 13.64
C GLN A 41 4.65 -4.90 13.03
N SER A 42 4.73 -4.84 11.70
CA SER A 42 6.01 -4.78 11.01
C SER A 42 5.84 -4.20 9.62
N LEU A 43 6.92 -3.64 9.11
CA LEU A 43 7.01 -3.19 7.73
C LEU A 43 8.38 -3.63 7.22
N ASP A 44 8.38 -4.49 6.21
CA ASP A 44 9.60 -5.02 5.61
C ASP A 44 9.75 -4.48 4.20
N PRO A 45 10.66 -3.51 4.00
CA PRO A 45 10.94 -3.03 2.64
C PRO A 45 11.79 -4.05 1.90
N GLY A 46 11.44 -4.32 0.65
CA GLY A 46 12.18 -5.23 -0.20
C GLY A 46 12.91 -4.49 -1.30
N GLU A 47 13.71 -5.23 -2.02
CA GLU A 47 14.45 -4.67 -3.14
C GLU A 47 13.53 -4.47 -4.35
N ALA A 48 13.95 -3.58 -5.23
CA ALA A 48 13.26 -3.44 -6.51
C ALA A 48 13.62 -4.64 -7.39
N ALA A 49 12.61 -5.19 -8.03
CA ALA A 49 12.81 -6.37 -8.87
C ALA A 49 11.87 -6.30 -10.07
N PRO A 50 12.22 -6.98 -11.16
CA PRO A 50 11.33 -7.05 -12.32
C PRO A 50 10.03 -7.76 -11.94
N THR A 51 8.91 -7.18 -12.36
CA THR A 51 7.59 -7.73 -12.10
C THR A 51 6.71 -7.40 -13.30
N GLY A 52 6.41 -8.42 -14.13
CA GLY A 52 5.53 -8.22 -15.27
C GLY A 52 6.02 -7.16 -16.24
N GLY A 53 7.32 -7.08 -16.48
CA GLY A 53 7.87 -6.14 -17.45
C GLY A 53 8.22 -4.77 -16.89
N VAL A 54 8.00 -4.55 -15.60
CA VAL A 54 8.38 -3.31 -14.93
C VAL A 54 9.20 -3.65 -13.70
N ARG A 55 9.86 -2.64 -13.16
CA ARG A 55 10.55 -2.80 -11.87
C ARG A 55 9.65 -2.25 -10.77
N ALA A 56 9.61 -2.96 -9.66
CA ALA A 56 8.76 -2.56 -8.55
C ALA A 56 9.43 -2.88 -7.23
N TRP A 57 9.30 -1.94 -6.28
CA TRP A 57 9.68 -2.20 -4.89
C TRP A 57 8.64 -3.14 -4.29
N ARG A 58 9.09 -3.98 -3.38
CA ARG A 58 8.19 -4.83 -2.63
C ARG A 58 8.15 -4.33 -1.19
N VAL A 59 6.94 -4.17 -0.66
CA VAL A 59 6.77 -3.76 0.73
C VAL A 59 5.80 -4.71 1.38
N ARG A 60 6.23 -5.34 2.46
CA ARG A 60 5.37 -6.24 3.21
C ARG A 60 5.00 -5.60 4.52
N LEU A 61 3.70 -5.57 4.80
CA LEU A 61 3.15 -4.98 6.01
C LEU A 61 2.37 -6.01 6.79
N LEU A 62 2.53 -5.98 8.09
CA LEU A 62 1.72 -6.80 8.99
C LEU A 62 0.99 -5.85 9.91
N LEU A 63 -0.34 -5.87 9.85
CA LEU A 63 -1.18 -4.96 10.61
C LEU A 63 -2.23 -5.75 11.37
N GLU A 64 -2.71 -5.17 12.48
CA GLU A 64 -3.79 -5.77 13.26
C GLU A 64 -4.80 -4.72 13.65
N GLY A 65 -6.07 -5.10 13.68
CA GLY A 65 -7.11 -4.22 14.16
C GLY A 65 -8.49 -4.76 13.88
N PRO A 66 -9.51 -3.93 14.10
CA PRO A 66 -10.89 -4.35 13.86
C PRO A 66 -11.16 -4.52 12.36
N TYR A 67 -12.14 -5.34 12.06
CA TYR A 67 -12.50 -5.66 10.67
C TYR A 67 -12.72 -4.40 9.83
N ALA A 68 -13.51 -3.47 10.37
CA ALA A 68 -13.81 -2.24 9.63
C ALA A 68 -12.56 -1.43 9.32
N GLY A 69 -11.58 -1.43 10.25
CA GLY A 69 -10.33 -0.74 10.04
C GLY A 69 -9.49 -1.37 8.96
N VAL A 70 -9.43 -2.71 8.95
CA VAL A 70 -8.69 -3.44 7.94
C VAL A 70 -9.27 -3.18 6.55
N LEU A 71 -10.59 -3.26 6.44
CA LEU A 71 -11.26 -2.99 5.16
C LEU A 71 -11.03 -1.56 4.71
N GLY A 72 -11.15 -0.61 5.64
CA GLY A 72 -10.91 0.80 5.34
C GLY A 72 -9.47 1.07 4.89
N TYR A 73 -8.52 0.33 5.47
CA TYR A 73 -7.12 0.46 5.07
C TYR A 73 -6.93 0.06 3.62
N LEU A 74 -7.46 -1.12 3.25
CA LEU A 74 -7.35 -1.61 1.88
C LEU A 74 -8.02 -0.64 0.90
N GLU A 75 -9.16 -0.10 1.28
CA GLU A 75 -9.88 0.83 0.44
C GLU A 75 -9.20 2.19 0.34
N GLY A 76 -8.42 2.55 1.34
CA GLY A 76 -7.74 3.83 1.37
C GLY A 76 -6.44 3.89 0.61
N LEU A 77 -5.87 2.72 0.26
CA LEU A 77 -4.57 2.69 -0.41
C LEU A 77 -4.55 3.46 -1.73
N PRO A 78 -5.54 3.33 -2.62
CA PRO A 78 -5.51 4.10 -3.85
C PRO A 78 -5.53 5.61 -3.63
N GLY A 79 -6.08 6.05 -2.51
CA GLY A 79 -6.18 7.48 -2.21
C GLY A 79 -4.86 8.12 -1.80
N LEU A 80 -3.80 7.32 -1.60
CA LEU A 80 -2.51 7.87 -1.21
C LEU A 80 -1.79 8.59 -2.36
N GLY A 81 -2.25 8.39 -3.60
CA GLY A 81 -1.66 9.06 -4.74
C GLY A 81 -0.26 8.58 -5.09
N LYS A 82 0.06 7.35 -4.72
CA LYS A 82 1.36 6.74 -4.99
C LYS A 82 1.20 5.64 -6.04
N PRO A 83 2.25 5.37 -6.83
CA PRO A 83 2.18 4.31 -7.85
C PRO A 83 2.36 2.94 -7.23
N LEU A 84 1.38 2.54 -6.43
CA LEU A 84 1.42 1.26 -5.72
C LEU A 84 0.19 0.42 -6.03
N TRP A 85 0.33 -0.90 -5.83
CA TRP A 85 -0.81 -1.80 -5.94
C TRP A 85 -0.63 -2.97 -4.98
N VAL A 86 -1.75 -3.63 -4.67
CA VAL A 86 -1.74 -4.79 -3.79
C VAL A 86 -1.40 -6.01 -4.63
N GLU A 87 -0.31 -6.69 -4.28
CA GLU A 87 0.04 -7.94 -4.94
C GLU A 87 -0.70 -9.11 -4.33
N ALA A 88 -0.75 -9.13 -3.01
CA ALA A 88 -1.39 -10.22 -2.28
C ALA A 88 -1.71 -9.78 -0.87
N TYR A 89 -2.68 -10.43 -0.27
CA TYR A 89 -2.95 -10.23 1.15
C TYR A 89 -3.62 -11.47 1.73
N THR A 90 -3.44 -11.65 3.03
CA THR A 90 -4.16 -12.68 3.77
C THR A 90 -4.73 -12.05 5.04
N LEU A 91 -5.86 -12.57 5.45
CA LEU A 91 -6.55 -12.13 6.68
C LEU A 91 -6.64 -13.32 7.61
N GLU A 92 -6.39 -13.06 8.89
CA GLU A 92 -6.40 -14.10 9.90
C GLU A 92 -7.04 -13.55 11.16
N PRO A 93 -8.04 -14.24 11.72
CA PRO A 93 -8.62 -13.76 12.98
C PRO A 93 -7.61 -13.92 14.11
N VAL A 94 -7.58 -12.91 14.99
CA VAL A 94 -6.71 -12.92 16.17
C VAL A 94 -7.54 -12.49 17.37
N GLY A 95 -7.00 -12.79 18.56
CA GLY A 95 -7.75 -12.57 19.77
C GLY A 95 -8.49 -13.84 20.17
N GLU A 96 -8.93 -13.90 21.41
CA GLU A 96 -9.56 -15.11 21.96
C GLU A 96 -10.83 -15.51 21.22
N ARG A 97 -11.52 -14.53 20.67
CA ARG A 97 -12.78 -14.76 19.97
C ARG A 97 -12.72 -14.37 18.50
N GLY A 98 -11.51 -14.10 17.99
CA GLY A 98 -11.36 -13.67 16.62
C GLY A 98 -11.95 -12.29 16.36
N GLU A 99 -12.01 -11.44 17.39
CA GLU A 99 -12.64 -10.13 17.28
C GLU A 99 -11.77 -9.13 16.53
N ARG A 100 -10.52 -9.48 16.29
CA ARG A 100 -9.60 -8.63 15.53
C ARG A 100 -9.06 -9.43 14.36
N LEU A 101 -8.52 -8.71 13.40
CA LEU A 101 -7.92 -9.35 12.22
C LEU A 101 -6.46 -8.96 12.11
N ALA A 102 -5.65 -9.92 11.70
CA ALA A 102 -4.28 -9.65 11.27
C ALA A 102 -4.29 -9.64 9.74
N LEU A 103 -3.73 -8.57 9.17
CA LEU A 103 -3.64 -8.41 7.73
C LEU A 103 -2.16 -8.52 7.34
N ASP A 104 -1.85 -9.53 6.54
CA ASP A 104 -0.51 -9.68 5.96
C ASP A 104 -0.63 -9.19 4.52
N LEU A 105 0.00 -8.07 4.24
CA LEU A 105 -0.21 -7.34 2.99
C LEU A 105 1.10 -7.20 2.24
N VAL A 106 1.10 -7.57 0.97
CA VAL A 106 2.25 -7.38 0.11
C VAL A 106 1.89 -6.36 -0.95
N LEU A 107 2.63 -5.26 -0.94
CA LEU A 107 2.45 -4.17 -1.90
C LEU A 107 3.61 -4.14 -2.88
N ARG A 108 3.31 -3.72 -4.09
CA ARG A 108 4.33 -3.37 -5.06
C ARG A 108 4.23 -1.89 -5.34
N VAL A 109 5.38 -1.26 -5.50
CA VAL A 109 5.46 0.18 -5.78
C VAL A 109 6.32 0.34 -7.00
N LEU A 110 5.79 1.00 -8.02
CA LEU A 110 6.51 1.11 -9.29
C LEU A 110 7.81 1.88 -9.09
N ALA A 111 8.92 1.27 -9.52
CA ALA A 111 10.25 1.85 -9.40
C ALA A 111 10.69 2.42 -10.75
N PRO A 112 11.61 3.42 -10.73
CA PRO A 112 12.14 3.96 -11.97
C PRO A 112 12.87 2.93 -12.79
#